data_434fdef8f85da10d73bec1051ee66bf7
#
_entry.id   434fdef8f85da10d73bec1051ee66bf7
#
_cell.length_a   1.000
_cell.length_b   1.000
_cell.length_c   1.000
_cell.angle_alpha   90.00
_cell.angle_beta   90.00
_cell.angle_gamma   90.00
#
_symmetry.space_group_name_H-M   'P 1'
#
loop_
_entity.id
_entity.type
_entity.pdbx_description
1 polymer ?
#
loop_
_entity_poly.entity_id
_entity_poly.type
_entity_poly.pdbx_seq_one_letter_code
_entity_poly.pdbx_strand_id
1 'polypeptide(L)'
;MVVSGKVKKAAFYCRMNHSNHDYTQFLEEIQTVLDGRYGAGNWKMTLFFEVESGTNPNRKKFLQLKSEIRAGKWDVVVTMKADTIARDWKQFMNFMEVCEENRVEVICTRGPEDAESIYKRIQQFVRDYFEGSDCP
;
A
#
# COMPACT_ATOMS: atom_id res chain seq x y z
N MET A 1 9.45 -16.93 21.05
CA MET A 1 8.83 -16.47 21.22
C MET A 1 8.64 -15.31 21.01
N VAL A 2 8.19 -14.69 21.00
CA VAL A 2 8.00 -13.78 20.84
C VAL A 2 7.74 -13.03 21.13
N VAL A 3 7.73 -12.51 21.11
CA VAL A 3 7.43 -11.88 21.21
C VAL A 3 7.26 -10.70 21.39
N SER A 4 7.36 -9.94 20.87
CA SER A 4 7.18 -8.55 21.10
C SER A 4 5.81 -8.21 21.61
N GLY A 5 4.88 -9.07 21.45
CA GLY A 5 3.53 -8.82 21.86
C GLY A 5 2.83 -7.66 21.19
N LYS A 6 3.49 -6.99 20.27
CA LYS A 6 2.88 -5.85 19.61
C LYS A 6 2.06 -6.29 18.41
N VAL A 7 0.78 -5.91 18.40
CA VAL A 7 -0.13 -6.24 17.32
C VAL A 7 0.12 -5.29 16.14
N LYS A 8 0.27 -5.86 14.94
CA LYS A 8 0.46 -5.06 13.73
C LYS A 8 -0.86 -4.40 13.32
N LYS A 9 -0.81 -3.12 13.07
CA LYS A 9 -1.97 -2.36 12.63
C LYS A 9 -1.95 -2.26 11.11
N ALA A 10 -2.90 -2.93 10.49
CA ALA A 10 -2.97 -3.04 9.04
C ALA A 10 -4.11 -2.18 8.49
N ALA A 11 -3.81 -1.40 7.47
CA ALA A 11 -4.81 -0.65 6.74
C ALA A 11 -5.05 -1.33 5.41
N PHE A 12 -6.28 -1.79 5.16
CA PHE A 12 -6.63 -2.39 3.88
C PHE A 12 -7.23 -1.29 3.00
N TYR A 13 -6.49 -0.87 2.00
CA TYR A 13 -6.98 0.13 1.07
C TYR A 13 -7.62 -0.56 -0.13
N CYS A 14 -8.91 -0.32 -0.33
CA CYS A 14 -9.68 -0.91 -1.41
C CYS A 14 -10.34 0.23 -2.19
N ARG A 15 -9.97 0.38 -3.45
CA ARG A 15 -10.54 1.40 -4.33
C ARG A 15 -11.26 0.70 -5.48
N MET A 16 -12.50 1.08 -5.69
CA MET A 16 -13.33 0.54 -6.75
C MET A 16 -13.79 1.66 -7.67
N ASN A 17 -14.03 1.33 -8.93
CA ASN A 17 -14.57 2.31 -9.89
C ASN A 17 -16.09 2.36 -9.82
N HIS A 18 -16.71 1.37 -9.19
CA HIS A 18 -18.17 1.26 -9.08
C HIS A 18 -18.59 0.99 -7.64
N SER A 19 -19.71 1.53 -7.25
CA SER A 19 -20.19 1.40 -5.87
C SER A 19 -20.79 0.03 -5.55
N ASN A 20 -21.09 -0.78 -6.55
CA ASN A 20 -21.74 -2.07 -6.34
C ASN A 20 -20.78 -3.25 -6.23
N HIS A 21 -19.51 -2.99 -6.06
CA HIS A 21 -18.54 -4.04 -5.83
C HIS A 21 -18.58 -4.53 -4.39
N ASP A 22 -18.46 -5.83 -4.22
CA ASP A 22 -18.42 -6.45 -2.91
C ASP A 22 -16.97 -6.76 -2.56
N TYR A 23 -16.45 -6.09 -1.55
CA TYR A 23 -15.07 -6.28 -1.11
C TYR A 23 -14.90 -7.45 -0.16
N THR A 24 -15.99 -8.04 0.34
CA THR A 24 -15.88 -9.11 1.32
C THR A 24 -15.17 -10.34 0.76
N GLN A 25 -15.24 -10.55 -0.55
CA GLN A 25 -14.54 -11.67 -1.18
C GLN A 25 -13.02 -11.57 -1.02
N PHE A 26 -12.50 -10.38 -0.77
CA PHE A 26 -11.06 -10.18 -0.61
C PHE A 26 -10.59 -10.31 0.83
N LEU A 27 -11.51 -10.30 1.78
CA LEU A 27 -11.14 -10.34 3.21
C LEU A 27 -10.45 -11.63 3.60
N GLU A 28 -10.93 -12.77 3.09
CA GLU A 28 -10.29 -14.06 3.37
C GLU A 28 -8.87 -14.09 2.82
N GLU A 29 -8.69 -13.58 1.63
CA GLU A 29 -7.38 -13.53 0.98
C GLU A 29 -6.40 -12.71 1.81
N ILE A 30 -6.86 -11.55 2.29
CA ILE A 30 -6.03 -10.67 3.10
C ILE A 30 -5.74 -11.31 4.44
N GLN A 31 -6.72 -11.95 5.05
CA GLN A 31 -6.53 -12.65 6.32
C GLN A 31 -5.47 -13.72 6.17
N THR A 32 -5.51 -14.49 5.09
CA THR A 32 -4.52 -15.54 4.84
C THR A 32 -3.11 -14.95 4.75
N VAL A 33 -2.97 -13.83 4.05
CA VAL A 33 -1.67 -13.19 3.89
C VAL A 33 -1.15 -12.66 5.23
N LEU A 34 -2.01 -12.00 6.00
CA LEU A 34 -1.60 -11.42 7.27
C LEU A 34 -1.31 -12.49 8.31
N ASP A 35 -2.10 -13.57 8.34
CA ASP A 35 -1.83 -14.70 9.21
C ASP A 35 -0.49 -15.34 8.89
N GLY A 36 -0.18 -15.46 7.61
CA GLY A 36 1.09 -16.03 7.17
C GLY A 36 2.29 -15.17 7.51
N ARG A 37 2.11 -13.85 7.52
CA ARG A 37 3.21 -12.94 7.80
C ARG A 37 3.43 -12.67 9.27
N TYR A 38 2.35 -12.51 10.02
CA TYR A 38 2.46 -12.04 11.41
C TYR A 38 1.92 -13.03 12.42
N GLY A 39 1.18 -14.04 11.97
CA GLY A 39 0.55 -15.00 12.86
C GLY A 39 -0.88 -14.61 13.20
N ALA A 40 -1.75 -15.61 13.32
CA ALA A 40 -3.14 -15.37 13.68
C ALA A 40 -3.22 -14.67 15.04
N GLY A 41 -4.03 -13.63 15.11
CA GLY A 41 -4.22 -12.87 16.34
C GLY A 41 -3.17 -11.79 16.56
N ASN A 42 -2.17 -11.69 15.71
CA ASN A 42 -1.09 -10.71 15.87
C ASN A 42 -1.24 -9.49 14.98
N TRP A 43 -2.40 -9.29 14.39
CA TRP A 43 -2.68 -8.15 13.57
C TRP A 43 -4.13 -7.72 13.72
N LYS A 44 -4.38 -6.44 13.43
CA LYS A 44 -5.74 -5.89 13.34
C LYS A 44 -5.83 -5.10 12.05
N MET A 45 -6.99 -5.12 11.42
CA MET A 45 -7.16 -4.49 10.12
C MET A 45 -8.30 -3.48 10.15
N THR A 46 -8.10 -2.35 9.49
CA THR A 46 -9.11 -1.35 9.26
C THR A 46 -9.29 -1.18 7.76
N LEU A 47 -10.52 -1.10 7.31
CA LEU A 47 -10.83 -0.97 5.90
C LEU A 47 -10.92 0.51 5.50
N PHE A 48 -10.20 0.86 4.44
CA PHE A 48 -10.28 2.16 3.78
C PHE A 48 -10.87 1.92 2.40
N PHE A 49 -12.18 2.02 2.29
CA PHE A 49 -12.88 1.75 1.03
C PHE A 49 -13.36 3.05 0.40
N GLU A 50 -13.14 3.20 -0.90
CA GLU A 50 -13.68 4.35 -1.62
C GLU A 50 -13.97 3.99 -3.07
N VAL A 51 -14.90 4.75 -3.66
CA VAL A 51 -15.26 4.61 -5.06
C VAL A 51 -14.73 5.84 -5.77
N GLU A 52 -13.56 5.71 -6.39
CA GLU A 52 -12.88 6.83 -7.05
C GLU A 52 -11.94 6.33 -8.12
N SER A 53 -11.64 7.21 -9.06
CA SER A 53 -10.62 6.91 -10.07
C SER A 53 -9.22 6.91 -9.45
N GLY A 54 -8.38 6.00 -9.91
CA GLY A 54 -6.99 5.93 -9.46
C GLY A 54 -6.14 7.12 -9.88
N THR A 55 -6.67 7.97 -10.78
CA THR A 55 -5.95 9.17 -11.22
C THR A 55 -6.39 10.42 -10.45
N ASN A 56 -7.45 10.32 -9.64
CA ASN A 56 -7.93 11.45 -8.87
C ASN A 56 -7.02 11.66 -7.64
N PRO A 57 -6.29 12.79 -7.56
CA PRO A 57 -5.39 13.04 -6.43
C PRO A 57 -6.12 13.40 -5.13
N ASN A 58 -7.41 13.72 -5.22
CA ASN A 58 -8.17 14.18 -4.06
C ASN A 58 -9.06 13.10 -3.46
N ARG A 59 -8.68 11.84 -3.58
CA ARG A 59 -9.41 10.73 -2.99
C ARG A 59 -9.35 10.84 -1.46
N LYS A 60 -10.51 11.01 -0.83
CA LYS A 60 -10.57 11.31 0.61
C LYS A 60 -9.96 10.22 1.48
N LYS A 61 -10.29 8.96 1.20
CA LYS A 61 -9.74 7.86 2.01
C LYS A 61 -8.25 7.68 1.78
N PHE A 62 -7.81 7.90 0.57
CA PHE A 62 -6.38 7.83 0.23
C PHE A 62 -5.60 8.91 0.98
N LEU A 63 -6.13 10.13 0.98
CA LEU A 63 -5.49 11.25 1.67
C LEU A 63 -5.50 11.04 3.18
N GLN A 64 -6.61 10.52 3.71
CA GLN A 64 -6.71 10.20 5.13
C GLN A 64 -5.67 9.15 5.52
N LEU A 65 -5.55 8.10 4.70
CA LEU A 65 -4.60 7.04 4.96
C LEU A 65 -3.17 7.60 5.00
N LYS A 66 -2.80 8.43 4.01
CA LYS A 66 -1.47 9.03 3.99
C LYS A 66 -1.20 9.87 5.23
N SER A 67 -2.18 10.65 5.65
CA SER A 67 -2.07 11.47 6.85
C SER A 67 -1.86 10.61 8.10
N GLU A 68 -2.59 9.51 8.20
CA GLU A 68 -2.47 8.62 9.34
C GLU A 68 -1.15 7.84 9.34
N ILE A 69 -0.64 7.52 8.16
CA ILE A 69 0.69 6.91 8.04
C ILE A 69 1.74 7.86 8.60
N ARG A 70 1.66 9.15 8.23
CA ARG A 70 2.59 10.15 8.75
C ARG A 70 2.47 10.33 10.25
N ALA A 71 1.27 10.07 10.80
CA ALA A 71 1.03 10.16 12.24
C ALA A 71 1.47 8.90 12.99
N GLY A 72 1.98 7.89 12.29
CA GLY A 72 2.45 6.67 12.93
C GLY A 72 1.37 5.70 13.34
N LYS A 73 0.20 5.79 12.73
CA LYS A 73 -0.94 4.95 13.13
C LYS A 73 -0.96 3.57 12.51
N TRP A 74 -0.18 3.33 11.46
CA TRP A 74 -0.23 2.08 10.72
C TRP A 74 1.14 1.44 10.60
N ASP A 75 1.17 0.13 10.61
CA ASP A 75 2.40 -0.66 10.45
C ASP A 75 2.49 -1.25 9.05
N VAL A 76 1.34 -1.51 8.43
CA VAL A 76 1.31 -2.13 7.12
C VAL A 76 0.08 -1.66 6.35
N VAL A 77 0.25 -1.50 5.04
CA VAL A 77 -0.86 -1.24 4.12
C VAL A 77 -1.00 -2.47 3.24
N VAL A 78 -2.23 -2.96 3.12
CA VAL A 78 -2.54 -4.11 2.28
C VAL A 78 -3.48 -3.65 1.18
N THR A 79 -3.20 -4.07 -0.04
CA THR A 79 -4.08 -3.79 -1.16
C THR A 79 -4.01 -4.96 -2.15
N MET A 80 -4.87 -5.00 -3.17
CA MET A 80 -4.82 -6.08 -4.12
C MET A 80 -3.68 -5.94 -5.11
N LYS A 81 -3.60 -4.80 -5.75
CA LYS A 81 -2.57 -4.55 -6.78
C LYS A 81 -1.97 -3.17 -6.57
N ALA A 82 -0.77 -2.99 -7.12
CA ALA A 82 -0.10 -1.69 -7.02
C ALA A 82 -0.95 -0.56 -7.62
N ASP A 83 -1.67 -0.81 -8.72
CA ASP A 83 -2.48 0.23 -9.34
C ASP A 83 -3.74 0.57 -8.55
N THR A 84 -4.09 -0.22 -7.53
CA THR A 84 -5.13 0.16 -6.60
C THR A 84 -4.69 1.38 -5.81
N ILE A 85 -3.40 1.47 -5.51
CA ILE A 85 -2.84 2.63 -4.79
C ILE A 85 -3.00 3.87 -5.66
N ALA A 86 -2.49 3.82 -6.87
CA ALA A 86 -2.63 4.91 -7.84
C ALA A 86 -2.22 4.42 -9.21
N ARG A 87 -2.89 4.92 -10.25
CA ARG A 87 -2.52 4.63 -11.63
C ARG A 87 -1.51 5.65 -12.14
N ASP A 88 -1.52 6.84 -11.57
CA ASP A 88 -0.56 7.88 -11.88
C ASP A 88 0.73 7.55 -11.11
N TRP A 89 1.82 7.39 -11.83
CA TRP A 89 3.07 6.96 -11.23
C TRP A 89 3.61 7.97 -10.19
N LYS A 90 3.30 9.26 -10.37
CA LYS A 90 3.74 10.27 -9.41
C LYS A 90 3.03 10.11 -8.07
N GLN A 91 1.73 9.85 -8.11
CA GLN A 91 0.97 9.59 -6.89
C GLN A 91 1.42 8.29 -6.24
N PHE A 92 1.70 7.27 -7.04
CA PHE A 92 2.18 5.99 -6.55
C PHE A 92 3.52 6.17 -5.83
N MET A 93 4.47 6.84 -6.49
CA MET A 93 5.79 7.06 -5.91
C MET A 93 5.73 7.88 -4.63
N ASN A 94 4.87 8.91 -4.61
CA ASN A 94 4.69 9.72 -3.42
C ASN A 94 4.14 8.89 -2.25
N PHE A 95 3.15 8.06 -2.52
CA PHE A 95 2.57 7.20 -1.49
C PHE A 95 3.61 6.23 -0.94
N MET A 96 4.36 5.59 -1.83
CA MET A 96 5.39 4.64 -1.41
C MET A 96 6.50 5.32 -0.60
N GLU A 97 6.85 6.55 -0.97
CA GLU A 97 7.84 7.33 -0.23
C GLU A 97 7.36 7.64 1.18
N VAL A 98 6.09 8.02 1.31
CA VAL A 98 5.48 8.29 2.62
C VAL A 98 5.54 7.02 3.48
N CYS A 99 5.23 5.86 2.88
CA CYS A 99 5.28 4.60 3.60
C CYS A 99 6.71 4.27 4.03
N GLU A 100 7.67 4.43 3.14
CA GLU A 100 9.06 4.14 3.44
C GLU A 100 9.60 5.03 4.56
N GLU A 101 9.29 6.32 4.51
CA GLU A 101 9.75 7.27 5.52
C GLU A 101 9.19 6.96 6.89
N ASN A 102 8.02 6.34 6.94
CA ASN A 102 7.34 6.03 8.20
C ASN A 102 7.39 4.55 8.55
N ARG A 103 8.23 3.80 7.84
CA ARG A 103 8.47 2.37 8.09
C ARG A 103 7.20 1.54 7.99
N VAL A 104 6.34 1.87 7.05
CA VAL A 104 5.12 1.14 6.77
C VAL A 104 5.36 0.21 5.60
N GLU A 105 5.10 -1.06 5.81
CA GLU A 105 5.25 -2.08 4.77
C GLU A 105 4.02 -2.04 3.87
N VAL A 106 4.20 -2.27 2.56
CA VAL A 106 3.08 -2.30 1.61
C VAL A 106 3.03 -3.68 0.99
N ILE A 107 1.89 -4.34 1.14
CA ILE A 107 1.67 -5.70 0.65
C ILE A 107 0.58 -5.70 -0.41
N CYS A 108 0.87 -6.31 -1.56
CA CYS A 108 -0.13 -6.54 -2.60
C CYS A 108 -0.47 -8.03 -2.59
N THR A 109 -1.76 -8.35 -2.55
CA THR A 109 -2.20 -9.75 -2.51
C THR A 109 -2.31 -10.35 -3.89
N ARG A 110 -2.36 -9.52 -4.93
CA ARG A 110 -2.50 -9.97 -6.32
C ARG A 110 -1.57 -9.18 -7.22
N GLY A 111 -1.48 -9.66 -8.45
CA GLY A 111 -0.69 -8.99 -9.45
C GLY A 111 0.66 -9.67 -9.63
N PRO A 112 1.34 -9.36 -10.74
CA PRO A 112 2.61 -10.02 -11.06
C PRO A 112 3.75 -9.52 -10.18
N GLU A 113 3.62 -8.32 -9.61
CA GLU A 113 4.66 -7.75 -8.78
C GLU A 113 4.08 -7.07 -7.57
N ASP A 114 4.84 -7.13 -6.51
CA ASP A 114 4.60 -6.43 -5.28
C ASP A 114 4.91 -4.94 -5.44
N ALA A 115 4.18 -4.09 -4.72
CA ALA A 115 4.32 -2.64 -4.84
C ALA A 115 5.73 -2.17 -4.49
N GLU A 116 6.36 -2.77 -3.49
CA GLU A 116 7.70 -2.38 -3.09
C GLU A 116 8.72 -2.67 -4.18
N SER A 117 8.56 -3.79 -4.89
CA SER A 117 9.44 -4.14 -6.00
C SER A 117 9.29 -3.15 -7.15
N ILE A 118 8.04 -2.78 -7.46
CA ILE A 118 7.78 -1.79 -8.51
C ILE A 118 8.39 -0.45 -8.14
N TYR A 119 8.21 -0.04 -6.89
CA TYR A 119 8.74 1.22 -6.39
C TYR A 119 10.26 1.27 -6.53
N LYS A 120 10.95 0.23 -6.09
CA LYS A 120 12.41 0.17 -6.17
C LYS A 120 12.90 0.19 -7.60
N ARG A 121 12.19 -0.50 -8.49
CA ARG A 121 12.57 -0.54 -9.90
C ARG A 121 12.43 0.83 -10.55
N ILE A 122 11.36 1.56 -10.23
CA ILE A 122 11.17 2.92 -10.74
C ILE A 122 12.23 3.85 -10.19
N GLN A 123 12.54 3.73 -8.90
CA GLN A 123 13.61 4.53 -8.29
C GLN A 123 14.94 4.31 -8.99
N GLN A 124 15.25 3.05 -9.30
CA GLN A 124 16.51 2.73 -9.96
C GLN A 124 16.53 3.29 -11.38
N PHE A 125 15.41 3.17 -12.10
CA PHE A 125 15.29 3.72 -13.45
C PHE A 125 15.52 5.22 -13.45
N VAL A 126 14.89 5.93 -12.51
CA VAL A 126 15.01 7.38 -12.41
C VAL A 126 16.46 7.77 -12.09
N ARG A 127 17.06 7.05 -11.15
CA ARG A 127 18.45 7.31 -10.76
C ARG A 127 19.39 7.10 -11.96
N ASP A 128 19.23 5.99 -12.66
CA ASP A 128 20.08 5.70 -13.83
C ASP A 128 19.89 6.73 -14.93
N TYR A 129 18.66 7.17 -15.14
CA TYR A 129 18.36 8.15 -16.17
C TYR A 129 19.08 9.48 -15.88
N PHE A 130 18.93 9.98 -14.66
CA PHE A 130 19.51 11.27 -14.30
C PHE A 130 21.02 11.20 -14.15
N GLU A 131 21.55 10.15 -13.59
CA GLU A 131 22.99 10.01 -13.44
C GLU A 131 23.65 9.76 -14.77
N GLY A 132 23.03 8.94 -15.61
CA GLY A 132 23.55 8.67 -16.95
C GLY A 132 23.53 9.88 -17.85
N SER A 133 22.52 10.74 -17.71
CA SER A 133 22.40 11.91 -18.56
C SER A 133 23.40 13.00 -18.23
N ASP A 134 24.02 12.92 -17.07
CA ASP A 134 25.07 13.86 -16.66
C ASP A 134 26.40 13.53 -17.29
N CYS A 135 26.50 12.43 -17.96
CA CYS A 135 27.74 12.07 -18.64
C CYS A 135 28.02 13.06 -19.76
N PRO A 136 29.17 13.69 -19.75
CA PRO A 136 29.54 14.58 -20.82
C PRO A 136 29.78 13.86 -22.12
#